data_cba91592221a17b370787b080725e9be
#
_entry.id   cba91592221a17b370787b080725e9be
#
_cell.length_a   1.000
_cell.length_b   1.000
_cell.length_c   1.000
_cell.angle_alpha   90.00
_cell.angle_beta   90.00
_cell.angle_gamma   90.00
#
_symmetry.space_group_name_H-M   'P 1'
#
loop_
_entity.id
_entity.type
_entity.pdbx_description
1 polymer ?
#
loop_
_entity_poly.entity_id
_entity_poly.type
_entity_poly.pdbx_seq_one_letter_code
_entity_poly.pdbx_strand_id
1 'polypeptide(L)'
;MSAVLTSCATPVEPGVAFELDGQPVTARPGETILKAAQRHGVEIPHLCYSDGLRPDGNCRACVVEIAGERTLAPSCCRAPTPGMKVQAASPRARKSQQMVVEMLLSDMPDMGYRWNDEQKNTPELIAGSAYPESARGQFDSKTPESTGQHGELSEWATRLGVAVRPALKALRRQQPAPDLSHPAMAVNLDACIQCNR
;
A
#
# COMPACT_ATOMS: atom_id res chain seq x y z
N MET A 1 4.44 -29.60 49.68
CA MET A 1 3.43 -29.79 48.63
C MET A 1 3.78 -28.84 47.49
N SER A 2 4.52 -29.30 46.48
CA SER A 2 4.91 -28.48 45.34
C SER A 2 3.89 -28.67 44.23
N ALA A 3 3.18 -27.60 43.88
CA ALA A 3 2.25 -27.58 42.75
C ALA A 3 3.07 -27.46 41.45
N VAL A 4 3.05 -28.53 40.68
CA VAL A 4 3.57 -28.50 39.28
C VAL A 4 2.59 -27.73 38.42
N LEU A 5 2.98 -26.52 38.00
CA LEU A 5 2.26 -25.78 36.99
C LEU A 5 2.45 -26.45 35.64
N THR A 6 1.48 -27.28 35.25
CA THR A 6 1.40 -27.85 33.91
C THR A 6 1.12 -26.72 32.92
N SER A 7 2.14 -26.30 32.16
CA SER A 7 2.01 -25.40 31.04
C SER A 7 1.07 -26.00 30.01
N CYS A 8 -0.10 -25.40 29.86
CA CYS A 8 -1.07 -25.74 28.81
C CYS A 8 -0.53 -25.22 27.47
N ALA A 9 0.33 -25.99 26.81
CA ALA A 9 0.72 -25.71 25.43
C ALA A 9 -0.50 -25.95 24.54
N THR A 10 -1.11 -24.88 24.06
CA THR A 10 -2.13 -24.94 23.01
C THR A 10 -1.54 -25.68 21.81
N PRO A 11 -2.20 -26.71 21.26
CA PRO A 11 -1.72 -27.38 20.06
C PRO A 11 -1.57 -26.37 18.94
N VAL A 12 -0.35 -26.21 18.41
CA VAL A 12 -0.09 -25.40 17.23
C VAL A 12 -0.71 -26.15 16.06
N GLU A 13 -1.79 -25.60 15.51
CA GLU A 13 -2.41 -26.10 14.28
C GLU A 13 -1.34 -26.25 13.18
N PRO A 14 -1.32 -27.38 12.46
CA PRO A 14 -0.33 -27.60 11.41
C PRO A 14 -0.48 -26.51 10.33
N GLY A 15 0.61 -25.83 10.00
CA GLY A 15 0.63 -24.84 8.95
C GLY A 15 0.38 -25.45 7.57
N VAL A 16 -0.05 -24.63 6.62
CA VAL A 16 -0.31 -25.00 5.23
C VAL A 16 0.99 -24.91 4.42
N ALA A 17 1.52 -26.04 3.96
CA ALA A 17 2.70 -26.07 3.10
C ALA A 17 2.32 -25.76 1.64
N PHE A 18 3.04 -24.82 1.02
CA PHE A 18 2.89 -24.43 -0.37
C PHE A 18 4.24 -23.99 -0.96
N GLU A 19 4.30 -23.71 -2.25
CA GLU A 19 5.50 -23.27 -2.95
C GLU A 19 5.36 -21.76 -3.31
N LEU A 20 6.35 -20.96 -2.97
CA LEU A 20 6.42 -19.53 -3.33
C LEU A 20 7.72 -19.26 -4.09
N ASP A 21 7.60 -18.84 -5.34
CA ASP A 21 8.73 -18.60 -6.27
C ASP A 21 9.74 -19.76 -6.31
N GLY A 22 9.23 -21.00 -6.30
CA GLY A 22 10.05 -22.22 -6.33
C GLY A 22 10.60 -22.65 -4.96
N GLN A 23 10.31 -21.93 -3.88
CA GLN A 23 10.75 -22.28 -2.53
C GLN A 23 9.59 -22.86 -1.71
N PRO A 24 9.79 -23.94 -0.97
CA PRO A 24 8.80 -24.47 -0.07
C PRO A 24 8.64 -23.54 1.15
N VAL A 25 7.42 -23.09 1.39
CA VAL A 25 7.06 -22.22 2.50
C VAL A 25 5.84 -22.77 3.25
N THR A 26 5.68 -22.35 4.50
CA THR A 26 4.56 -22.76 5.32
C THR A 26 3.78 -21.54 5.81
N ALA A 27 2.51 -21.48 5.51
CA ALA A 27 1.60 -20.46 6.06
C ALA A 27 1.02 -20.95 7.39
N ARG A 28 0.77 -20.01 8.30
CA ARG A 28 0.03 -20.27 9.54
C ARG A 28 -1.48 -20.40 9.23
N PRO A 29 -2.25 -21.05 10.10
CA PRO A 29 -3.71 -21.10 9.94
C PRO A 29 -4.31 -19.69 9.79
N GLY A 30 -5.13 -19.48 8.75
CA GLY A 30 -5.75 -18.19 8.45
C GLY A 30 -4.82 -17.12 7.84
N GLU A 31 -3.55 -17.43 7.61
CA GLU A 31 -2.59 -16.52 7.00
C GLU A 31 -2.82 -16.42 5.48
N THR A 32 -2.73 -15.21 4.94
CA THR A 32 -2.80 -14.98 3.49
C THR A 32 -1.44 -15.23 2.81
N ILE A 33 -1.45 -15.37 1.49
CA ILE A 33 -0.20 -15.52 0.70
C ILE A 33 0.72 -14.32 0.94
N LEU A 34 0.19 -13.08 1.00
CA LEU A 34 0.97 -11.88 1.26
C LEU A 34 1.70 -11.96 2.62
N LYS A 35 0.98 -12.34 3.67
CA LYS A 35 1.55 -12.46 5.02
C LYS A 35 2.60 -13.55 5.11
N ALA A 36 2.31 -14.71 4.54
CA ALA A 36 3.28 -15.80 4.48
C ALA A 36 4.54 -15.36 3.70
N ALA A 37 4.38 -14.66 2.56
CA ALA A 37 5.49 -14.12 1.78
C ALA A 37 6.35 -13.15 2.61
N GLN A 38 5.75 -12.17 3.28
CA GLN A 38 6.45 -11.21 4.14
C GLN A 38 7.27 -11.91 5.23
N ARG A 39 6.69 -12.91 5.89
CA ARG A 39 7.37 -13.68 6.94
C ARG A 39 8.56 -14.49 6.41
N HIS A 40 8.52 -14.88 5.15
CA HIS A 40 9.61 -15.59 4.47
C HIS A 40 10.56 -14.63 3.70
N GLY A 41 10.44 -13.32 3.89
CA GLY A 41 11.33 -12.32 3.27
C GLY A 41 11.05 -12.05 1.79
N VAL A 42 9.91 -12.52 1.27
CA VAL A 42 9.49 -12.22 -0.11
C VAL A 42 8.60 -11.00 -0.11
N GLU A 43 9.05 -9.95 -0.80
CA GLU A 43 8.32 -8.70 -0.90
C GLU A 43 7.35 -8.72 -2.09
N ILE A 44 6.06 -8.54 -1.82
CA ILE A 44 5.00 -8.40 -2.81
C ILE A 44 4.45 -6.98 -2.71
N PRO A 45 4.33 -6.22 -3.81
CA PRO A 45 3.76 -4.88 -3.79
C PRO A 45 2.35 -4.87 -3.21
N HIS A 46 2.05 -3.96 -2.31
CA HIS A 46 0.72 -3.80 -1.74
C HIS A 46 0.52 -2.35 -1.26
N LEU A 47 -0.71 -1.84 -1.36
CA LEU A 47 -1.04 -0.46 -1.00
C LEU A 47 -2.30 -0.38 -0.12
N CYS A 48 -3.35 -1.16 -0.43
CA CYS A 48 -4.61 -1.12 0.31
C CYS A 48 -4.65 -2.06 1.53
N TYR A 49 -3.58 -2.80 1.79
CA TYR A 49 -3.46 -3.69 2.92
C TYR A 49 -2.55 -3.11 3.99
N SER A 50 -2.97 -3.19 5.23
CA SER A 50 -2.16 -2.90 6.41
C SER A 50 -2.53 -3.87 7.53
N ASP A 51 -1.59 -4.12 8.43
CA ASP A 51 -1.81 -4.99 9.58
C ASP A 51 -2.94 -4.46 10.46
N GLY A 52 -3.81 -5.35 10.91
CA GLY A 52 -4.98 -5.00 11.70
C GLY A 52 -6.20 -4.57 10.90
N LEU A 53 -6.08 -4.37 9.58
CA LEU A 53 -7.22 -4.07 8.71
C LEU A 53 -7.64 -5.31 7.91
N ARG A 54 -8.94 -5.35 7.58
CA ARG A 54 -9.46 -6.38 6.69
C ARG A 54 -8.92 -6.17 5.27
N PRO A 55 -8.39 -7.20 4.62
CA PRO A 55 -7.91 -7.08 3.24
C PRO A 55 -9.10 -6.95 2.28
N ASP A 56 -9.16 -5.87 1.50
CA ASP A 56 -10.23 -5.62 0.52
C ASP A 56 -9.82 -5.96 -0.92
N GLY A 57 -8.50 -6.07 -1.21
CA GLY A 57 -8.00 -6.40 -2.55
C GLY A 57 -8.26 -5.32 -3.60
N ASN A 58 -8.53 -4.08 -3.21
CA ASN A 58 -8.95 -2.98 -4.08
C ASN A 58 -7.86 -2.52 -5.04
N CYS A 59 -6.64 -2.27 -4.54
CA CYS A 59 -5.57 -1.69 -5.35
C CYS A 59 -5.00 -2.64 -6.40
N ARG A 60 -5.13 -3.96 -6.22
CA ARG A 60 -4.58 -4.99 -7.11
C ARG A 60 -3.05 -4.94 -7.32
N ALA A 61 -2.33 -4.16 -6.55
CA ALA A 61 -0.87 -4.14 -6.61
C ALA A 61 -0.23 -5.47 -6.18
N CYS A 62 -0.89 -6.21 -5.30
CA CYS A 62 -0.39 -7.45 -4.71
C CYS A 62 -0.74 -8.73 -5.50
N VAL A 63 -1.06 -8.62 -6.79
CA VAL A 63 -1.43 -9.80 -7.58
C VAL A 63 -0.25 -10.73 -7.80
N VAL A 64 -0.54 -12.03 -7.72
CA VAL A 64 0.40 -13.13 -7.93
C VAL A 64 -0.18 -14.13 -8.93
N GLU A 65 0.67 -14.92 -9.56
CA GLU A 65 0.26 -16.01 -10.43
C GLU A 65 0.21 -17.31 -9.64
N ILE A 66 -0.89 -18.04 -9.77
CA ILE A 66 -1.08 -19.34 -9.13
C ILE A 66 -1.13 -20.39 -10.24
N ALA A 67 -0.31 -21.43 -10.14
CA ALA A 67 -0.28 -22.47 -11.14
C ALA A 67 -1.65 -23.16 -11.26
N GLY A 68 -2.13 -23.27 -12.50
CA GLY A 68 -3.46 -23.83 -12.80
C GLY A 68 -4.61 -22.83 -12.73
N GLU A 69 -4.40 -21.60 -12.25
CA GLU A 69 -5.40 -20.53 -12.30
C GLU A 69 -5.23 -19.64 -13.55
N ARG A 70 -6.34 -19.35 -14.22
CA ARG A 70 -6.33 -18.51 -15.43
C ARG A 70 -6.10 -17.03 -15.10
N THR A 71 -6.50 -16.59 -13.92
CA THR A 71 -6.43 -15.19 -13.49
C THR A 71 -5.39 -14.99 -12.39
N LEU A 72 -4.80 -13.80 -12.35
CA LEU A 72 -3.95 -13.40 -11.23
C LEU A 72 -4.81 -13.21 -9.97
N ALA A 73 -4.31 -13.68 -8.83
CA ALA A 73 -4.99 -13.61 -7.55
C ALA A 73 -4.39 -12.51 -6.64
N PRO A 74 -5.22 -11.74 -5.90
CA PRO A 74 -4.71 -10.77 -4.92
C PRO A 74 -4.18 -11.52 -3.68
N SER A 75 -2.87 -11.49 -3.48
CA SER A 75 -2.20 -12.22 -2.40
C SER A 75 -2.63 -11.78 -0.99
N CYS A 76 -3.08 -10.52 -0.84
CA CYS A 76 -3.59 -10.00 0.45
C CYS A 76 -4.92 -10.64 0.89
N CYS A 77 -5.73 -11.16 -0.05
CA CYS A 77 -7.03 -11.76 0.23
C CYS A 77 -7.03 -13.28 0.08
N ARG A 78 -6.02 -13.85 -0.58
CA ARG A 78 -5.97 -15.28 -0.90
C ARG A 78 -5.21 -16.04 0.18
N ALA A 79 -5.87 -17.02 0.81
CA ALA A 79 -5.20 -18.00 1.66
C ALA A 79 -4.56 -19.09 0.79
N PRO A 80 -3.35 -19.58 1.13
CA PRO A 80 -2.74 -20.70 0.43
C PRO A 80 -3.47 -22.01 0.74
N THR A 81 -3.40 -22.95 -0.21
CA THR A 81 -3.86 -24.33 -0.02
C THR A 81 -2.68 -25.30 -0.12
N PRO A 82 -2.78 -26.50 0.48
CA PRO A 82 -1.68 -27.46 0.45
C PRO A 82 -1.23 -27.77 -0.98
N GLY A 83 0.08 -27.66 -1.23
CA GLY A 83 0.67 -27.92 -2.53
C GLY A 83 0.45 -26.83 -3.59
N MET A 84 -0.18 -25.70 -3.24
CA MET A 84 -0.33 -24.55 -4.15
C MET A 84 1.05 -24.05 -4.60
N LYS A 85 1.18 -23.71 -5.88
CA LYS A 85 2.40 -23.10 -6.44
C LYS A 85 2.11 -21.66 -6.81
N VAL A 86 2.76 -20.75 -6.11
CA VAL A 86 2.57 -19.30 -6.25
C VAL A 86 3.84 -18.67 -6.83
N GLN A 87 3.69 -17.82 -7.82
CA GLN A 87 4.76 -17.02 -8.40
C GLN A 87 4.44 -15.53 -8.21
N ALA A 88 5.16 -14.89 -7.32
CA ALA A 88 5.02 -13.47 -7.03
C ALA A 88 5.73 -12.61 -8.07
N ALA A 89 6.83 -13.11 -8.63
CA ALA A 89 7.71 -12.42 -9.57
C ALA A 89 7.61 -12.97 -11.02
N SER A 90 6.53 -13.70 -11.37
CA SER A 90 6.34 -14.12 -12.77
C SER A 90 6.27 -12.91 -13.70
N PRO A 91 6.67 -13.05 -14.98
CA PRO A 91 6.58 -11.94 -15.95
C PRO A 91 5.17 -11.36 -16.04
N ARG A 92 4.14 -12.21 -15.94
CA ARG A 92 2.73 -11.83 -16.00
C ARG A 92 2.32 -11.06 -14.75
N ALA A 93 2.67 -11.55 -13.55
CA ALA A 93 2.38 -10.87 -12.29
C ALA A 93 3.09 -9.52 -12.25
N ARG A 94 4.40 -9.49 -12.54
CA ARG A 94 5.21 -8.27 -12.53
C ARG A 94 4.69 -7.21 -13.51
N LYS A 95 4.32 -7.60 -14.73
CA LYS A 95 3.71 -6.67 -15.69
C LYS A 95 2.41 -6.07 -15.17
N SER A 96 1.54 -6.88 -14.54
CA SER A 96 0.30 -6.39 -13.96
C SER A 96 0.55 -5.44 -12.77
N GLN A 97 1.47 -5.79 -11.88
CA GLN A 97 1.89 -4.95 -10.76
C GLN A 97 2.42 -3.58 -11.25
N GLN A 98 3.29 -3.59 -12.25
CA GLN A 98 3.83 -2.37 -12.86
C GLN A 98 2.72 -1.50 -13.46
N MET A 99 1.79 -2.09 -14.22
CA MET A 99 0.68 -1.34 -14.82
C MET A 99 -0.22 -0.70 -13.77
N VAL A 100 -0.55 -1.43 -12.70
CA VAL A 100 -1.38 -0.90 -11.61
C VAL A 100 -0.67 0.26 -10.91
N VAL A 101 0.60 0.10 -10.56
CA VAL A 101 1.39 1.16 -9.92
C VAL A 101 1.53 2.37 -10.84
N GLU A 102 1.74 2.17 -12.16
CA GLU A 102 1.79 3.25 -13.14
C GLU A 102 0.47 4.03 -13.23
N MET A 103 -0.66 3.33 -13.25
CA MET A 103 -1.99 3.97 -13.29
C MET A 103 -2.26 4.78 -12.02
N LEU A 104 -1.96 4.23 -10.84
CA LEU A 104 -2.12 4.97 -9.60
C LEU A 104 -1.19 6.18 -9.53
N LEU A 105 0.05 6.02 -9.98
CA LEU A 105 1.03 7.10 -10.00
C LEU A 105 0.66 8.21 -11.00
N SER A 106 -0.01 7.86 -12.11
CA SER A 106 -0.47 8.84 -13.09
C SER A 106 -1.53 9.80 -12.55
N ASP A 107 -2.29 9.38 -11.55
CA ASP A 107 -3.29 10.20 -10.85
C ASP A 107 -2.70 11.07 -9.72
N MET A 108 -1.44 10.81 -9.32
CA MET A 108 -0.81 11.58 -8.27
C MET A 108 -0.48 13.02 -8.72
N PRO A 109 -0.58 14.00 -7.80
CA PRO A 109 -0.10 15.34 -8.07
C PRO A 109 1.41 15.35 -8.31
N ASP A 110 1.87 16.18 -9.23
CA ASP A 110 3.29 16.29 -9.57
C ASP A 110 4.15 16.82 -8.40
N MET A 111 3.51 17.47 -7.44
CA MET A 111 4.15 18.14 -6.30
C MET A 111 4.17 17.34 -5.00
N GLY A 112 3.79 16.07 -5.04
CA GLY A 112 3.80 15.17 -3.89
C GLY A 112 2.66 15.38 -2.89
N TYR A 113 2.71 14.65 -1.76
CA TYR A 113 1.64 14.58 -0.75
C TYR A 113 1.63 15.77 0.23
N ARG A 114 2.65 16.60 0.25
CA ARG A 114 2.77 17.68 1.23
C ARG A 114 2.18 18.95 0.66
N TRP A 115 1.49 19.69 1.51
CA TRP A 115 1.21 21.10 1.30
C TRP A 115 2.57 21.79 1.12
N ASN A 116 2.91 22.10 -0.12
CA ASN A 116 4.13 22.88 -0.39
C ASN A 116 3.93 24.32 0.05
N ASP A 117 5.01 25.04 0.18
CA ASP A 117 4.97 26.42 0.66
C ASP A 117 4.18 27.37 -0.26
N GLU A 118 4.06 27.04 -1.54
CA GLU A 118 3.25 27.78 -2.50
C GLU A 118 1.75 27.63 -2.23
N GLN A 119 1.29 26.41 -1.87
CA GLN A 119 -0.10 26.17 -1.47
C GLN A 119 -0.42 26.78 -0.10
N LYS A 120 0.57 26.92 0.79
CA LYS A 120 0.40 27.61 2.07
C LYS A 120 0.18 29.12 1.91
N ASN A 121 0.62 29.70 0.81
CA ASN A 121 0.62 31.13 0.56
C ASN A 121 -0.49 31.59 -0.38
N THR A 122 -1.43 30.73 -0.80
CA THR A 122 -2.59 31.21 -1.56
C THR A 122 -3.50 32.02 -0.62
N PRO A 123 -3.77 33.29 -0.95
CA PRO A 123 -4.59 34.19 -0.10
C PRO A 123 -5.97 33.60 0.25
N GLU A 124 -6.52 32.78 -0.62
CA GLU A 124 -7.83 32.16 -0.47
C GLU A 124 -7.86 31.07 0.63
N LEU A 125 -6.77 30.32 0.81
CA LEU A 125 -6.62 29.34 1.89
C LEU A 125 -6.39 30.03 3.24
N ILE A 126 -5.78 31.20 3.26
CA ILE A 126 -5.49 31.97 4.47
C ILE A 126 -6.73 32.70 4.97
N ALA A 127 -7.58 33.18 4.07
CA ALA A 127 -8.76 33.99 4.41
C ALA A 127 -9.89 33.18 5.08
N GLY A 128 -9.94 31.84 4.88
CA GLY A 128 -10.94 30.96 5.48
C GLY A 128 -10.44 30.09 6.65
N SER A 129 -9.14 30.08 6.88
CA SER A 129 -8.53 29.20 7.87
C SER A 129 -8.40 29.89 9.23
N ALA A 130 -9.22 29.48 10.19
CA ALA A 130 -9.08 29.84 11.60
C ALA A 130 -7.87 29.15 12.29
N TYR A 131 -6.85 28.72 11.55
CA TYR A 131 -5.65 28.14 12.14
C TYR A 131 -4.79 29.24 12.77
N PRO A 132 -4.56 29.19 14.09
CA PRO A 132 -3.67 30.13 14.74
C PRO A 132 -2.25 29.95 14.20
N GLU A 133 -1.56 31.04 14.00
CA GLU A 133 -0.17 31.09 13.47
C GLU A 133 0.81 30.23 14.29
N SER A 134 0.51 29.97 15.57
CA SER A 134 1.24 29.07 16.45
C SER A 134 1.16 27.58 16.06
N ALA A 135 0.14 27.16 15.29
CA ALA A 135 0.03 25.81 14.79
C ALA A 135 0.87 25.56 13.52
N ARG A 136 1.32 26.64 12.86
CA ARG A 136 2.15 26.57 11.65
C ARG A 136 3.60 26.14 11.90
N GLY A 137 4.09 26.28 13.13
CA GLY A 137 5.49 26.06 13.48
C GLY A 137 5.88 24.66 13.91
N GLN A 138 4.93 23.74 14.07
CA GLN A 138 5.22 22.39 14.60
C GLN A 138 5.35 21.29 13.53
N PHE A 139 5.13 21.60 12.26
CA PHE A 139 5.51 20.68 11.19
C PHE A 139 6.95 21.00 10.79
N ASP A 140 7.86 20.22 11.36
CA ASP A 140 9.30 20.37 11.21
C ASP A 140 9.71 20.40 9.72
N SER A 141 10.12 21.59 9.24
CA SER A 141 10.62 21.83 7.90
C SER A 141 12.04 21.27 7.67
N LYS A 142 12.54 20.47 8.60
CA LYS A 142 13.91 19.90 8.57
C LYS A 142 14.00 18.48 8.02
N THR A 143 13.04 18.01 7.28
CA THR A 143 13.29 16.83 6.44
C THR A 143 14.00 17.27 5.17
N PRO A 144 15.08 16.61 4.76
CA PRO A 144 15.90 17.02 3.62
C PRO A 144 15.04 17.18 2.38
N GLU A 145 15.43 18.13 1.53
CA GLU A 145 14.87 18.42 0.21
C GLU A 145 14.65 17.15 -0.59
N SER A 146 13.51 16.56 -0.37
CA SER A 146 13.12 15.37 -1.08
C SER A 146 12.18 15.82 -2.18
N THR A 147 12.67 15.71 -3.37
CA THR A 147 11.90 15.81 -4.60
C THR A 147 10.57 15.07 -4.45
N GLY A 148 9.54 15.76 -4.09
CA GLY A 148 8.10 15.58 -4.24
C GLY A 148 7.43 14.21 -4.21
N GLN A 149 8.15 13.10 -4.13
CA GLN A 149 7.60 11.75 -4.24
C GLN A 149 7.93 10.92 -3.00
N HIS A 150 7.13 11.08 -1.95
CA HIS A 150 7.22 10.26 -0.75
C HIS A 150 5.93 9.48 -0.52
N GLY A 151 6.12 8.25 -0.08
CA GLY A 151 5.06 7.33 0.27
C GLY A 151 5.23 5.96 -0.38
N GLU A 152 4.53 4.98 0.12
CA GLU A 152 4.61 3.59 -0.31
C GLU A 152 4.42 3.41 -1.83
N LEU A 153 3.54 4.20 -2.47
CA LEU A 153 3.32 4.12 -3.90
C LEU A 153 4.60 4.49 -4.69
N SER A 154 5.28 5.55 -4.28
CA SER A 154 6.54 6.00 -4.92
C SER A 154 7.69 5.03 -4.67
N GLU A 155 7.75 4.44 -3.48
CA GLU A 155 8.73 3.38 -3.17
C GLU A 155 8.52 2.16 -4.07
N TRP A 156 7.27 1.69 -4.21
CA TRP A 156 6.95 0.59 -5.10
C TRP A 156 7.20 0.92 -6.57
N ALA A 157 6.93 2.15 -7.00
CA ALA A 157 7.27 2.58 -8.36
C ALA A 157 8.77 2.49 -8.63
N THR A 158 9.59 2.95 -7.69
CA THR A 158 11.05 2.86 -7.77
C THR A 158 11.53 1.40 -7.80
N ARG A 159 11.04 0.56 -6.90
CA ARG A 159 11.40 -0.87 -6.82
C ARG A 159 10.99 -1.66 -8.07
N LEU A 160 9.86 -1.32 -8.66
CA LEU A 160 9.35 -1.95 -9.89
C LEU A 160 9.90 -1.33 -11.18
N GLY A 161 10.68 -0.25 -11.09
CA GLY A 161 11.21 0.47 -12.23
C GLY A 161 10.11 1.12 -13.08
N VAL A 162 9.07 1.67 -12.45
CA VAL A 162 7.91 2.25 -13.12
C VAL A 162 8.11 3.75 -13.30
N ALA A 163 7.93 4.21 -14.55
CA ALA A 163 7.81 5.61 -14.90
C ALA A 163 6.47 5.84 -15.59
N VAL A 164 5.79 6.95 -15.28
CA VAL A 164 4.48 7.27 -15.87
C VAL A 164 4.63 7.71 -17.31
N ARG A 165 3.94 7.03 -18.21
CA ARG A 165 3.88 7.39 -19.62
C ARG A 165 3.09 8.69 -19.82
N PRO A 166 3.54 9.62 -20.71
CA PRO A 166 2.85 10.89 -20.96
C PRO A 166 1.37 10.71 -21.33
N ALA A 167 1.04 9.66 -22.07
CA ALA A 167 -0.34 9.36 -22.46
C ALA A 167 -1.26 9.06 -21.27
N LEU A 168 -0.75 8.43 -20.20
CA LEU A 168 -1.51 8.19 -18.97
C LEU A 168 -1.64 9.47 -18.15
N LYS A 169 -0.61 10.31 -18.07
CA LYS A 169 -0.70 11.62 -17.44
C LYS A 169 -1.78 12.51 -18.05
N ALA A 170 -1.97 12.45 -19.35
CA ALA A 170 -3.02 13.19 -20.06
C ALA A 170 -4.44 12.71 -19.69
N LEU A 171 -4.59 11.51 -19.15
CA LEU A 171 -5.87 10.93 -18.69
C LEU A 171 -6.10 11.12 -17.19
N ARG A 172 -5.26 11.89 -16.50
CA ARG A 172 -5.40 12.16 -15.08
C ARG A 172 -6.82 12.68 -14.76
N ARG A 173 -7.42 12.13 -13.72
CA ARG A 173 -8.72 12.59 -13.24
C ARG A 173 -8.64 14.06 -12.79
N GLN A 174 -9.77 14.77 -12.93
CA GLN A 174 -9.88 16.11 -12.34
C GLN A 174 -9.78 15.98 -10.81
N GLN A 175 -8.87 16.71 -10.21
CA GLN A 175 -8.70 16.70 -8.77
C GLN A 175 -9.83 17.49 -8.11
N PRO A 176 -10.43 16.94 -7.03
CA PRO A 176 -11.41 17.68 -6.25
C PRO A 176 -10.74 18.83 -5.51
N ALA A 177 -11.46 19.93 -5.31
CA ALA A 177 -10.99 20.98 -4.44
C ALA A 177 -10.85 20.46 -2.99
N PRO A 178 -9.91 21.01 -2.20
CA PRO A 178 -9.82 20.66 -0.78
C PRO A 178 -11.14 20.94 -0.07
N ASP A 179 -11.59 20.00 0.75
CA ASP A 179 -12.75 20.18 1.61
C ASP A 179 -12.35 20.92 2.90
N LEU A 180 -12.84 22.14 3.03
CA LEU A 180 -12.63 23.04 4.16
C LEU A 180 -13.94 23.26 4.96
N SER A 181 -14.94 22.40 4.80
CA SER A 181 -16.25 22.54 5.44
C SER A 181 -16.21 22.43 6.96
N HIS A 182 -15.20 21.78 7.53
CA HIS A 182 -15.05 21.63 8.97
C HIS A 182 -14.08 22.67 9.54
N PRO A 183 -14.41 23.37 10.64
CA PRO A 183 -13.59 24.47 11.17
C PRO A 183 -12.21 24.03 11.70
N ALA A 184 -12.04 22.77 12.05
CA ALA A 184 -10.79 22.23 12.62
C ALA A 184 -10.09 21.19 11.72
N MET A 185 -10.63 20.89 10.54
CA MET A 185 -10.06 19.88 9.64
C MET A 185 -10.12 20.37 8.19
N ALA A 186 -9.01 20.18 7.48
CA ALA A 186 -8.94 20.33 6.03
C ALA A 186 -8.65 18.96 5.41
N VAL A 187 -9.41 18.57 4.42
CA VAL A 187 -9.22 17.29 3.73
C VAL A 187 -8.83 17.55 2.28
N ASN A 188 -7.66 17.08 1.89
CA ASN A 188 -7.20 17.10 0.51
C ASN A 188 -7.11 15.66 -0.03
N LEU A 189 -7.87 15.36 -1.06
CA LEU A 189 -7.95 14.04 -1.68
C LEU A 189 -7.13 13.94 -2.98
N ASP A 190 -6.30 14.92 -3.30
CA ASP A 190 -5.52 14.94 -4.55
C ASP A 190 -4.65 13.69 -4.73
N ALA A 191 -4.03 13.23 -3.65
CA ALA A 191 -3.18 12.06 -3.63
C ALA A 191 -3.89 10.79 -3.13
N CYS A 192 -5.22 10.83 -2.99
CA CYS A 192 -5.99 9.70 -2.48
C CYS A 192 -6.17 8.61 -3.54
N ILE A 193 -5.66 7.42 -3.27
CA ILE A 193 -5.85 6.23 -4.13
C ILE A 193 -7.08 5.39 -3.75
N GLN A 194 -7.93 5.87 -2.85
CA GLN A 194 -9.15 5.21 -2.37
C GLN A 194 -8.88 3.79 -1.84
N CYS A 195 -7.82 3.62 -1.07
CA CYS A 195 -7.37 2.30 -0.59
C CYS A 195 -8.13 1.78 0.63
N ASN A 196 -9.02 2.56 1.25
CA ASN A 196 -9.73 2.23 2.50
C ASN A 196 -8.80 1.96 3.70
N ARG A 197 -7.60 2.51 3.68
CA ARG A 197 -6.59 2.34 4.72
C ARG A 197 -6.41 3.61 5.55
#